data_bceaa8826562605f03b76194a108f164
#
_entry.id   bceaa8826562605f03b76194a108f164
#
_cell.length_a   1.000
_cell.length_b   1.000
_cell.length_c   1.000
_cell.angle_alpha   90.00
_cell.angle_beta   90.00
_cell.angle_gamma   90.00
#
_symmetry.space_group_name_H-M   'P 1'
#
loop_
_entity.id
_entity.type
_entity.pdbx_description
1 polymer ?
#
loop_
_entity_poly.entity_id
_entity_poly.type
_entity_poly.pdbx_seq_one_letter_code
_entity_poly.pdbx_strand_id
1 'polypeptide(L)'
;MSELIHVYLTDYNHNQLLKEQEPLSFGPDKEGYKANEANIFNVYDQVRYQEIVGFGGAMTQASAANLQKMDEAQRNAVMRSFFDPKEGIGYS
;
A
#
# COMPACT_ATOMS: atom_id res chain seq x y z
N MET A 1 -18.20 12.58 14.10
CA MET A 1 -17.49 12.58 12.79
C MET A 1 -17.62 11.20 12.21
N SER A 2 -18.11 11.08 11.01
CA SER A 2 -18.02 9.83 10.28
C SER A 2 -16.59 9.65 9.81
N GLU A 3 -15.94 8.59 10.24
CA GLU A 3 -14.64 8.23 9.69
C GLU A 3 -14.83 7.82 8.22
N LEU A 4 -13.96 8.32 7.36
CA LEU A 4 -13.93 7.94 5.96
C LEU A 4 -12.97 6.78 5.75
N ILE A 5 -13.35 5.87 4.88
CA ILE A 5 -12.50 4.78 4.43
C ILE A 5 -11.82 5.24 3.15
N HIS A 6 -10.51 5.43 3.20
CA HIS A 6 -9.71 5.75 2.02
C HIS A 6 -9.42 4.47 1.24
N VAL A 7 -9.71 4.50 -0.04
CA VAL A 7 -9.58 3.35 -0.94
C VAL A 7 -8.51 3.63 -1.98
N TYR A 8 -7.51 2.75 -2.08
CA TYR A 8 -6.47 2.79 -3.09
C TYR A 8 -6.54 1.52 -3.93
N LEU A 9 -6.67 1.69 -5.24
CA LEU A 9 -6.85 0.57 -6.16
C LEU A 9 -5.64 0.41 -7.07
N THR A 10 -5.20 -0.84 -7.21
CA THR A 10 -4.29 -1.25 -8.28
C THR A 10 -5.02 -2.16 -9.24
N ASP A 11 -5.15 -1.71 -10.49
CA ASP A 11 -5.76 -2.46 -11.58
C ASP A 11 -4.93 -2.24 -12.84
N TYR A 12 -4.14 -3.25 -13.20
CA TYR A 12 -3.26 -3.18 -14.37
C TYR A 12 -4.02 -3.10 -15.70
N ASN A 13 -5.19 -3.69 -15.77
CA ASN A 13 -5.99 -3.66 -17.01
C ASN A 13 -6.51 -2.26 -17.35
N HIS A 14 -6.71 -1.43 -16.32
CA HIS A 14 -7.18 -0.05 -16.47
C HIS A 14 -6.10 0.98 -16.11
N ASN A 15 -4.83 0.54 -16.03
CA ASN A 15 -3.68 1.40 -15.73
C ASN A 15 -3.85 2.20 -14.44
N GLN A 16 -4.41 1.58 -13.42
CA GLN A 16 -4.52 2.16 -12.08
C GLN A 16 -3.45 1.56 -11.18
N LEU A 17 -2.55 2.39 -10.69
CA LEU A 17 -1.45 1.98 -9.80
C LEU A 17 -1.58 2.73 -8.48
N LEU A 18 -2.10 2.06 -7.45
CA LEU A 18 -2.41 2.65 -6.14
C LEU A 18 -3.20 3.96 -6.26
N LYS A 19 -4.09 4.02 -7.22
CA LYS A 19 -4.89 5.21 -7.48
C LYS A 19 -5.93 5.39 -6.39
N GLU A 20 -5.95 6.57 -5.78
CA GLU A 20 -6.97 6.93 -4.81
C GLU A 20 -8.35 6.98 -5.50
N GLN A 21 -9.31 6.36 -4.87
CA GLN A 21 -10.70 6.32 -5.29
C GLN A 21 -11.54 7.25 -4.43
N GLU A 22 -12.80 7.46 -4.80
CA GLU A 22 -13.75 8.15 -3.94
C GLU A 22 -13.83 7.46 -2.58
N PRO A 23 -13.71 8.22 -1.49
CA PRO A 23 -13.76 7.64 -0.15
C PRO A 23 -15.13 7.06 0.16
N LEU A 24 -15.16 6.00 0.94
CA LEU A 24 -16.39 5.37 1.41
C LEU A 24 -16.67 5.80 2.85
N SER A 25 -17.96 5.81 3.21
CA SER A 25 -18.39 6.04 4.57
C SER A 25 -18.89 4.73 5.20
N PHE A 26 -18.70 4.59 6.49
CA PHE A 26 -19.36 3.54 7.25
C PHE A 26 -20.86 3.78 7.27
N GLY A 27 -21.62 2.72 7.16
CA GLY A 27 -23.06 2.73 7.24
C GLY A 27 -23.57 1.53 8.03
N PRO A 28 -24.83 1.56 8.47
CA PRO A 28 -25.44 0.41 9.14
C PRO A 28 -25.59 -0.75 8.16
N ASP A 29 -25.54 -1.95 8.69
CA ASP A 29 -25.86 -3.14 7.94
C ASP A 29 -27.28 -3.07 7.40
N LYS A 30 -27.43 -3.41 6.11
CA LYS A 30 -28.75 -3.45 5.49
C LYS A 30 -29.49 -4.70 5.95
N GLU A 31 -30.66 -4.54 6.55
CA GLU A 31 -31.52 -5.66 6.87
C GLU A 31 -31.83 -6.52 5.64
N GLY A 32 -31.73 -7.84 5.79
CA GLY A 32 -32.00 -8.78 4.70
C GLY A 32 -30.88 -8.91 3.66
N TYR A 33 -29.77 -8.22 3.85
CA TYR A 33 -28.61 -8.40 2.96
C TYR A 33 -27.97 -9.76 3.24
N LYS A 34 -28.28 -10.73 2.39
CA LYS A 34 -27.59 -12.03 2.37
C LYS A 34 -26.32 -11.88 1.55
N ALA A 35 -25.31 -11.26 2.15
CA ALA A 35 -24.01 -11.24 1.52
C ALA A 35 -23.50 -12.67 1.38
N ASN A 36 -22.92 -12.96 0.22
CA ASN A 36 -22.13 -14.15 0.07
C ASN A 36 -20.92 -14.00 1.00
N GLU A 37 -20.75 -14.90 1.96
CA GLU A 37 -19.66 -14.87 2.95
C GLU A 37 -18.26 -14.72 2.31
N ALA A 38 -18.11 -15.15 1.06
CA ALA A 38 -16.89 -14.99 0.30
C ALA A 38 -16.50 -13.52 0.02
N ASN A 39 -17.43 -12.58 0.17
CA ASN A 39 -17.20 -11.15 -0.11
C ASN A 39 -17.23 -10.27 1.14
N ILE A 40 -17.18 -10.86 2.32
CA ILE A 40 -17.18 -10.14 3.59
C ILE A 40 -15.83 -10.27 4.27
N PHE A 41 -15.30 -9.14 4.72
CA PHE A 41 -14.12 -9.09 5.57
C PHE A 41 -14.50 -8.46 6.91
N ASN A 42 -14.22 -9.17 7.99
CA ASN A 42 -14.40 -8.64 9.34
C ASN A 42 -13.05 -8.12 9.85
N VAL A 43 -13.01 -6.85 10.20
CA VAL A 43 -11.82 -6.21 10.74
C VAL A 43 -12.03 -5.95 12.23
N TYR A 44 -11.16 -6.51 13.05
CA TYR A 44 -11.18 -6.35 14.50
C TYR A 44 -9.96 -5.54 14.93
N ASP A 45 -10.10 -4.25 15.03
CA ASP A 45 -9.02 -3.29 15.36
C ASP A 45 -8.45 -3.47 16.77
N GLN A 46 -9.23 -4.10 17.66
CA GLN A 46 -8.83 -4.38 19.04
C GLN A 46 -8.09 -5.70 19.22
N VAL A 47 -8.15 -6.59 18.22
CA VAL A 47 -7.43 -7.86 18.25
C VAL A 47 -6.05 -7.62 17.64
N ARG A 48 -5.03 -7.78 18.46
CA ARG A 48 -3.64 -7.55 18.05
C ARG A 48 -2.83 -8.83 18.15
N TYR A 49 -1.97 -9.01 17.15
CA TYR A 49 -1.04 -10.15 17.10
C TYR A 49 0.41 -9.58 17.18
N GLN A 50 1.26 -10.01 16.27
CA GLN A 50 2.65 -9.54 16.21
C GLN A 50 2.74 -8.09 15.73
N GLU A 51 3.76 -7.41 16.19
CA GLU A 51 4.13 -6.11 15.65
C GLU A 51 4.82 -6.27 14.30
N ILE A 52 4.43 -5.45 13.33
CA ILE A 52 5.10 -5.37 12.02
C ILE A 52 6.25 -4.39 12.16
N VAL A 53 7.48 -4.88 11.99
CA VAL A 53 8.69 -4.04 12.07
C VAL A 53 8.83 -3.14 10.84
N GLY A 54 8.44 -3.65 9.67
CA GLY A 54 8.50 -2.90 8.42
C GLY A 54 8.30 -3.77 7.20
N PHE A 55 8.38 -3.15 6.05
CA PHE A 55 8.31 -3.80 4.74
C PHE A 55 9.54 -3.45 3.94
N GLY A 56 10.05 -4.41 3.19
CA GLY A 56 11.23 -4.19 2.36
C GLY A 56 11.30 -5.19 1.22
N GLY A 57 12.33 -5.05 0.41
CA GLY A 57 12.65 -5.97 -0.67
C GLY A 57 14.13 -6.32 -0.68
N ALA A 58 14.48 -7.47 -1.27
CA ALA A 58 15.86 -7.86 -1.42
C ALA A 58 16.56 -6.99 -2.47
N MET A 59 17.71 -6.44 -2.11
CA MET A 59 18.62 -5.78 -3.05
C MET A 59 19.76 -6.76 -3.40
N THR A 60 19.68 -7.32 -4.60
CA THR A 60 20.70 -8.27 -5.08
C THR A 60 21.97 -7.55 -5.54
N GLN A 61 23.04 -8.32 -5.73
CA GLN A 61 24.27 -7.79 -6.33
C GLN A 61 24.02 -7.17 -7.71
N ALA A 62 23.13 -7.75 -8.52
CA ALA A 62 22.76 -7.21 -9.81
C ALA A 62 22.07 -5.85 -9.69
N SER A 63 21.19 -5.69 -8.71
CA SER A 63 20.52 -4.40 -8.40
C SER A 63 21.55 -3.35 -7.99
N ALA A 64 22.48 -3.70 -7.11
CA ALA A 64 23.55 -2.80 -6.67
C ALA A 64 24.48 -2.39 -7.84
N ALA A 65 24.84 -3.32 -8.72
CA ALA A 65 25.64 -3.04 -9.90
C ALA A 65 24.91 -2.09 -10.88
N ASN A 66 23.60 -2.23 -11.02
CA ASN A 66 22.81 -1.31 -11.85
C ASN A 66 22.74 0.09 -11.24
N LEU A 67 22.60 0.20 -9.92
CA LEU A 67 22.64 1.49 -9.23
C LEU A 67 23.99 2.18 -9.37
N GLN A 68 25.09 1.42 -9.37
CA GLN A 68 26.43 1.98 -9.59
C GLN A 68 26.64 2.55 -11.00
N LYS A 69 25.96 2.01 -12.00
CA LYS A 69 26.03 2.50 -13.39
C LYS A 69 25.23 3.79 -13.62
N MET A 70 24.34 4.14 -12.72
CA MET A 70 23.56 5.37 -12.78
C MET A 70 24.45 6.56 -12.39
N ASP A 71 24.14 7.72 -12.95
CA ASP A 71 24.70 8.96 -12.42
C ASP A 71 24.17 9.24 -10.99
N GLU A 72 24.80 10.17 -10.30
CA GLU A 72 24.49 10.48 -8.92
C GLU A 72 23.02 10.92 -8.72
N ALA A 73 22.52 11.76 -9.64
CA ALA A 73 21.15 12.27 -9.55
C ALA A 73 20.11 11.15 -9.72
N GLN A 74 20.32 10.28 -10.69
CA GLN A 74 19.45 9.12 -10.92
C GLN A 74 19.49 8.15 -9.74
N ARG A 75 20.67 7.82 -9.24
CA ARG A 75 20.83 6.94 -8.08
C ARG A 75 20.16 7.50 -6.84
N ASN A 76 20.33 8.80 -6.56
CA ASN A 76 19.67 9.44 -5.43
C ASN A 76 18.15 9.46 -5.57
N ALA A 77 17.62 9.66 -6.79
CA ALA A 77 16.19 9.59 -7.05
C ALA A 77 15.63 8.19 -6.77
N VAL A 78 16.32 7.13 -7.20
CA VAL A 78 15.92 5.74 -6.91
C VAL A 78 15.96 5.45 -5.42
N MET A 79 17.04 5.83 -4.74
CA MET A 79 17.18 5.62 -3.29
C MET A 79 16.09 6.35 -2.51
N ARG A 80 15.77 7.57 -2.91
CA ARG A 80 14.66 8.35 -2.31
C ARG A 80 13.32 7.66 -2.53
N SER A 81 13.05 7.18 -3.75
CA SER A 81 11.77 6.49 -4.04
C SER A 81 11.58 5.23 -3.21
N PHE A 82 12.64 4.56 -2.79
CA PHE A 82 12.55 3.36 -1.96
C PHE A 82 12.51 3.67 -0.46
N PHE A 83 13.31 4.59 0.02
CA PHE A 83 13.59 4.74 1.45
C PHE A 83 13.01 6.00 2.09
N ASP A 84 12.66 7.01 1.31
CA ASP A 84 12.06 8.22 1.87
C ASP A 84 10.62 7.92 2.34
N PRO A 85 10.28 8.16 3.61
CA PRO A 85 8.96 7.84 4.12
C PRO A 85 7.86 8.82 3.69
N LYS A 86 8.22 9.95 3.08
CA LYS A 86 7.26 10.97 2.62
C LYS A 86 7.11 10.99 1.11
N GLU A 87 8.21 10.89 0.39
CA GLU A 87 8.24 11.00 -1.06
C GLU A 87 8.41 9.65 -1.76
N GLY A 88 8.67 8.58 -1.01
CA GLY A 88 8.89 7.24 -1.50
C GLY A 88 8.01 6.19 -0.83
N ILE A 89 8.37 4.91 -1.02
CA ILE A 89 7.67 3.77 -0.43
C ILE A 89 7.97 3.65 1.08
N GLY A 90 9.11 4.17 1.52
CA GLY A 90 9.51 4.12 2.92
C GLY A 90 9.90 2.72 3.41
N TYR A 91 10.61 1.95 2.60
CA TYR A 91 11.17 0.67 3.03
C TYR A 91 12.07 0.83 4.26
N SER A 92 11.98 -0.14 5.17
CA SER A 92 12.72 -0.14 6.44
C SER A 92 13.55 -1.41 6.62
#